data_27d70957c9fc3dd65c92d07c8261bdb1
#
_entry.id   27d70957c9fc3dd65c92d07c8261bdb1
#
_cell.length_a   1.000
_cell.length_b   1.000
_cell.length_c   1.000
_cell.angle_alpha   90.00
_cell.angle_beta   90.00
_cell.angle_gamma   90.00
#
_symmetry.space_group_name_H-M   'P 1'
#
loop_
_entity.id
_entity.type
_entity.pdbx_description
1 polymer ?
#
loop_
_entity_poly.entity_id
_entity_poly.type
_entity_poly.pdbx_seq_one_letter_code
_entity_poly.pdbx_strand_id
1 'polypeptide(L)'
;MIISGFLLLILVLLTGPLWVYLSGQLDLKTHWSSASRESTGTAPSPQMFPEASVRVYYARSFHWRGAFGVHSWLAIKEKNGSSYQIFQVIGWRLFGNHSSVDVHWGDPARYWYGEKPILLGEISGADAEKAIPKIRDAAENYPYACNYRVWPGPNSNTF
;
A
#
# COMPACT_ATOMS: atom_id res chain seq x y z
N MET A 1 22.09 33.53 11.11
CA MET A 1 20.77 33.58 10.46
C MET A 1 20.48 32.34 9.59
N ILE A 2 21.36 31.93 8.66
CA ILE A 2 21.10 30.78 7.76
C ILE A 2 20.92 29.46 8.52
N ILE A 3 21.78 29.19 9.52
CA ILE A 3 21.71 27.97 10.35
C ILE A 3 20.39 27.88 11.14
N SER A 4 19.93 29.00 11.68
CA SER A 4 18.68 29.07 12.44
C SER A 4 17.46 28.79 11.54
N GLY A 5 17.47 29.30 10.29
CA GLY A 5 16.40 29.02 9.32
C GLY A 5 16.38 27.55 8.89
N PHE A 6 17.55 26.95 8.69
CA PHE A 6 17.66 25.53 8.35
C PHE A 6 17.16 24.61 9.47
N LEU A 7 17.54 24.90 10.74
CA LEU A 7 17.05 24.16 11.88
C LEU A 7 15.53 24.27 12.05
N LEU A 8 14.98 25.46 11.85
CA LEU A 8 13.53 25.65 11.88
C LEU A 8 12.82 24.85 10.79
N LEU A 9 13.35 24.82 9.58
CA LEU A 9 12.80 24.00 8.50
C LEU A 9 12.79 22.52 8.85
N ILE A 10 13.89 21.99 9.42
CA ILE A 10 13.95 20.59 9.86
C ILE A 10 12.90 20.32 10.94
N LEU A 11 12.75 21.21 11.91
CA LEU A 11 11.76 21.06 12.98
C LEU A 11 10.33 21.02 12.39
N VAL A 12 10.02 21.91 11.44
CA VAL A 12 8.71 21.92 10.77
C VAL A 12 8.49 20.62 9.99
N LEU A 13 9.49 20.14 9.25
CA LEU A 13 9.38 18.88 8.50
C LEU A 13 9.22 17.65 9.39
N LEU A 14 9.76 17.68 10.60
CA LEU A 14 9.66 16.58 11.56
C LEU A 14 8.40 16.64 12.45
N THR A 15 7.61 17.71 12.41
CA THR A 15 6.40 17.82 13.26
C THR A 15 5.42 16.67 13.02
N GLY A 16 5.16 16.29 11.76
CA GLY A 16 4.30 15.18 11.42
C GLY A 16 4.81 13.83 11.96
N PRO A 17 6.04 13.41 11.62
CA PRO A 17 6.65 12.20 12.18
C PRO A 17 6.69 12.18 13.72
N LEU A 18 7.04 13.27 14.36
CA LEU A 18 7.05 13.38 15.83
C LEU A 18 5.65 13.23 16.43
N TRP A 19 4.64 13.87 15.82
CA TRP A 19 3.26 13.71 16.24
C TRP A 19 2.80 12.25 16.16
N VAL A 20 3.06 11.58 15.05
CA VAL A 20 2.71 10.15 14.85
C VAL A 20 3.40 9.29 15.90
N TYR A 21 4.66 9.55 16.21
CA TYR A 21 5.42 8.83 17.23
C TYR A 21 4.84 9.08 18.65
N LEU A 22 4.64 10.34 19.04
CA LEU A 22 4.19 10.72 20.37
C LEU A 22 2.73 10.35 20.64
N SER A 23 1.89 10.32 19.60
CA SER A 23 0.48 9.90 19.72
C SER A 23 0.27 8.38 19.85
N GLY A 24 1.35 7.59 19.87
CA GLY A 24 1.27 6.14 20.04
C GLY A 24 0.67 5.39 18.84
N GLN A 25 0.66 6.03 17.66
CA GLN A 25 0.11 5.42 16.44
C GLN A 25 1.04 4.38 15.79
N LEU A 26 2.25 4.20 16.33
CA LEU A 26 3.23 3.25 15.81
C LEU A 26 3.36 2.05 16.72
N ASP A 27 3.27 0.85 16.17
CA ASP A 27 3.72 -0.35 16.87
C ASP A 27 5.23 -0.52 16.66
N LEU A 28 6.00 -0.19 17.70
CA LEU A 28 7.46 -0.30 17.70
C LEU A 28 7.96 -1.59 18.36
N LYS A 29 7.06 -2.44 18.88
CA LYS A 29 7.42 -3.60 19.69
C LYS A 29 7.21 -4.92 18.95
N THR A 30 6.20 -5.00 18.11
CA THR A 30 5.85 -6.23 17.39
C THR A 30 6.93 -6.58 16.37
N HIS A 31 7.37 -7.84 16.39
CA HIS A 31 8.32 -8.32 15.38
C HIS A 31 7.60 -8.54 14.04
N TRP A 32 8.29 -8.31 12.93
CA TRP A 32 7.69 -8.42 11.60
C TRP A 32 7.05 -9.79 11.30
N SER A 33 7.61 -10.87 11.87
CA SER A 33 7.11 -12.24 11.65
C SER A 33 5.81 -12.52 12.40
N SER A 34 5.57 -11.86 13.54
CA SER A 34 4.36 -12.01 14.37
C SER A 34 3.31 -10.92 14.12
N ALA A 35 3.65 -9.88 13.38
CA ALA A 35 2.72 -8.82 13.03
C ALA A 35 1.55 -9.35 12.19
N SER A 36 0.32 -8.97 12.55
CA SER A 36 -0.90 -9.47 11.91
C SER A 36 -0.94 -9.16 10.42
N ARG A 37 -1.40 -10.14 9.67
CA ARG A 37 -1.76 -10.05 8.25
C ARG A 37 -3.16 -10.62 8.01
N GLU A 38 -3.96 -10.68 9.06
CA GLU A 38 -5.31 -11.21 9.00
C GLU A 38 -6.27 -10.25 8.28
N SER A 39 -7.40 -10.76 7.86
CA SER A 39 -8.48 -9.94 7.31
C SER A 39 -9.03 -9.01 8.39
N THR A 40 -9.30 -7.76 8.03
CA THR A 40 -10.08 -6.86 8.90
C THR A 40 -11.59 -7.06 8.77
N GLY A 41 -12.03 -7.85 7.78
CA GLY A 41 -13.45 -8.05 7.47
C GLY A 41 -14.14 -6.82 6.87
N THR A 42 -13.39 -5.77 6.49
CA THR A 42 -13.97 -4.51 5.99
C THR A 42 -14.11 -4.46 4.48
N ALA A 43 -13.47 -5.38 3.74
CA ALA A 43 -13.72 -5.49 2.30
C ALA A 43 -15.09 -6.10 2.04
N PRO A 44 -15.88 -5.58 1.07
CA PRO A 44 -17.12 -6.20 0.67
C PRO A 44 -16.89 -7.61 0.15
N SER A 45 -17.82 -8.52 0.49
CA SER A 45 -17.78 -9.87 -0.10
C SER A 45 -17.93 -9.78 -1.62
N PRO A 46 -17.00 -10.35 -2.40
CA PRO A 46 -17.05 -10.28 -3.87
C PRO A 46 -18.36 -10.80 -4.46
N GLN A 47 -18.95 -11.82 -3.82
CA GLN A 47 -20.18 -12.48 -4.28
C GLN A 47 -21.42 -11.60 -4.10
N MET A 48 -21.40 -10.65 -3.18
CA MET A 48 -22.54 -9.74 -2.93
C MET A 48 -22.61 -8.57 -3.89
N PHE A 49 -21.53 -8.30 -4.61
CA PHE A 49 -21.45 -7.18 -5.54
C PHE A 49 -21.06 -7.68 -6.93
N PRO A 50 -22.01 -7.82 -7.86
CA PRO A 50 -21.73 -8.37 -9.19
C PRO A 50 -20.87 -7.43 -10.06
N GLU A 51 -20.88 -6.13 -9.79
CA GLU A 51 -20.14 -5.17 -10.59
C GLU A 51 -18.62 -5.33 -10.47
N ALA A 52 -17.91 -4.96 -11.53
CA ALA A 52 -16.47 -4.80 -11.47
C ALA A 52 -16.10 -3.68 -10.48
N SER A 53 -14.97 -3.80 -9.82
CA SER A 53 -14.47 -2.75 -8.94
C SER A 53 -12.95 -2.66 -8.93
N VAL A 54 -12.44 -1.44 -8.75
CA VAL A 54 -11.04 -1.15 -8.46
C VAL A 54 -10.99 -0.35 -7.17
N ARG A 55 -10.20 -0.81 -6.22
CA ARG A 55 -10.04 -0.22 -4.90
C ARG A 55 -8.58 0.08 -4.64
N VAL A 56 -8.29 1.25 -4.09
CA VAL A 56 -6.95 1.66 -3.67
C VAL A 56 -6.92 1.70 -2.15
N TYR A 57 -5.98 0.99 -1.59
CA TYR A 57 -5.74 0.95 -0.15
C TYR A 57 -4.36 1.48 0.17
N TYR A 58 -4.21 1.94 1.40
CA TYR A 58 -2.91 2.18 2.01
C TYR A 58 -2.93 1.83 3.48
N ALA A 59 -1.76 1.56 4.03
CA ALA A 59 -1.53 1.43 5.46
C ALA A 59 -0.19 2.07 5.84
N ARG A 60 0.02 2.42 7.10
CA ARG A 60 1.34 2.89 7.54
C ARG A 60 2.40 1.84 7.27
N SER A 61 3.57 2.27 6.88
CA SER A 61 4.71 1.37 6.77
C SER A 61 5.07 0.78 8.13
N PHE A 62 5.56 -0.45 8.12
CA PHE A 62 5.86 -1.18 9.34
C PHE A 62 6.87 -0.46 10.24
N HIS A 63 6.61 -0.47 11.57
CA HIS A 63 7.49 0.06 12.60
C HIS A 63 7.72 1.57 12.44
N TRP A 64 8.91 2.10 12.80
CA TRP A 64 9.25 3.53 12.75
C TRP A 64 9.06 4.17 11.37
N ARG A 65 9.12 3.38 10.29
CA ARG A 65 8.89 3.86 8.91
C ARG A 65 7.49 4.41 8.72
N GLY A 66 6.52 3.95 9.51
CA GLY A 66 5.14 4.42 9.51
C GLY A 66 4.98 5.88 9.94
N ALA A 67 6.00 6.48 10.59
CA ALA A 67 6.03 7.91 10.85
C ALA A 67 6.29 8.75 9.58
N PHE A 68 6.92 8.16 8.56
CA PHE A 68 7.40 8.87 7.37
C PHE A 68 6.68 8.47 6.10
N GLY A 69 6.01 7.32 6.08
CA GLY A 69 5.40 6.85 4.84
C GLY A 69 4.37 5.75 5.03
N VAL A 70 3.69 5.49 3.93
CA VAL A 70 2.68 4.46 3.81
C VAL A 70 3.08 3.44 2.74
N HIS A 71 2.51 2.24 2.82
CA HIS A 71 2.49 1.27 1.76
C HIS A 71 1.12 1.31 1.10
N SER A 72 1.07 1.38 -0.22
CA SER A 72 -0.17 1.39 -0.98
C SER A 72 -0.28 0.15 -1.88
N TRP A 73 -1.52 -0.24 -2.18
CA TRP A 73 -1.84 -1.31 -3.10
C TRP A 73 -3.17 -1.10 -3.79
N LEU A 74 -3.33 -1.75 -4.93
CA LEU A 74 -4.57 -1.82 -5.70
C LEU A 74 -5.22 -3.19 -5.53
N ALA A 75 -6.54 -3.22 -5.52
CA ALA A 75 -7.33 -4.45 -5.60
C ALA A 75 -8.37 -4.32 -6.69
N ILE A 76 -8.39 -5.26 -7.60
CA ILE A 76 -9.39 -5.34 -8.66
C ILE A 76 -10.31 -6.54 -8.42
N LYS A 77 -11.56 -6.39 -8.82
CA LYS A 77 -12.53 -7.47 -8.92
C LYS A 77 -13.25 -7.34 -10.26
N GLU A 78 -13.20 -8.40 -11.04
CA GLU A 78 -13.94 -8.49 -12.30
C GLU A 78 -15.45 -8.49 -12.06
N LYS A 79 -16.21 -8.12 -13.08
CA LYS A 79 -17.66 -8.32 -13.08
C LYS A 79 -17.99 -9.80 -12.85
N ASN A 80 -18.90 -10.06 -11.89
CA ASN A 80 -19.24 -11.40 -11.43
C ASN A 80 -18.05 -12.20 -10.85
N GLY A 81 -16.92 -11.55 -10.60
CA GLY A 81 -15.75 -12.19 -9.99
C GLY A 81 -16.01 -12.59 -8.54
N SER A 82 -15.48 -13.75 -8.14
CA SER A 82 -15.61 -14.33 -6.80
C SER A 82 -14.48 -13.97 -5.86
N SER A 83 -13.48 -13.23 -6.32
CA SER A 83 -12.30 -12.86 -5.54
C SER A 83 -11.68 -11.55 -6.01
N TYR A 84 -10.87 -10.95 -5.14
CA TYR A 84 -10.03 -9.79 -5.50
C TYR A 84 -8.65 -10.26 -5.95
N GLN A 85 -8.11 -9.59 -6.97
CA GLN A 85 -6.71 -9.67 -7.36
C GLN A 85 -6.00 -8.41 -6.86
N ILE A 86 -4.90 -8.58 -6.13
CA ILE A 86 -4.17 -7.51 -5.46
C ILE A 86 -2.89 -7.25 -6.23
N PHE A 87 -2.56 -5.98 -6.42
CA PHE A 87 -1.37 -5.48 -7.10
C PHE A 87 -0.63 -4.54 -6.16
N GLN A 88 0.65 -4.81 -5.96
CA GLN A 88 1.50 -4.00 -5.10
C GLN A 88 2.97 -4.08 -5.50
N VAL A 89 3.78 -3.14 -5.04
CA VAL A 89 5.23 -3.14 -5.27
C VAL A 89 5.94 -3.32 -3.94
N ILE A 90 6.75 -4.37 -3.84
CA ILE A 90 7.39 -4.82 -2.60
C ILE A 90 8.90 -4.97 -2.79
N GLY A 91 9.69 -4.15 -2.10
CA GLY A 91 11.14 -4.09 -2.28
C GLY A 91 11.89 -5.36 -1.86
N TRP A 92 11.47 -6.03 -0.77
CA TRP A 92 12.20 -7.23 -0.29
C TRP A 92 12.05 -8.46 -1.20
N ARG A 93 11.11 -8.47 -2.16
CA ARG A 93 11.02 -9.53 -3.15
C ARG A 93 12.27 -9.63 -4.01
N LEU A 94 12.96 -8.51 -4.22
CA LEU A 94 14.22 -8.45 -4.97
C LEU A 94 15.34 -9.27 -4.33
N PHE A 95 15.32 -9.49 -3.01
CA PHE A 95 16.30 -10.35 -2.34
C PHE A 95 16.21 -11.83 -2.73
N GLY A 96 15.03 -12.27 -3.21
CA GLY A 96 14.80 -13.61 -3.74
C GLY A 96 14.84 -13.69 -5.27
N ASN A 97 15.42 -12.69 -5.95
CA ASN A 97 15.44 -12.58 -7.42
C ASN A 97 14.04 -12.60 -8.07
N HIS A 98 13.03 -12.12 -7.35
CA HIS A 98 11.67 -11.92 -7.87
C HIS A 98 11.45 -10.48 -8.32
N SER A 99 10.47 -10.26 -9.18
CA SER A 99 9.97 -8.91 -9.47
C SER A 99 9.54 -8.20 -8.19
N SER A 100 9.77 -6.89 -8.10
CA SER A 100 9.21 -6.07 -7.03
C SER A 100 7.68 -5.97 -7.12
N VAL A 101 7.11 -6.18 -8.30
CA VAL A 101 5.65 -6.26 -8.50
C VAL A 101 5.16 -7.60 -7.94
N ASP A 102 4.18 -7.52 -7.06
CA ASP A 102 3.51 -8.66 -6.47
C ASP A 102 2.03 -8.65 -6.87
N VAL A 103 1.61 -9.74 -7.51
CA VAL A 103 0.22 -9.93 -7.94
C VAL A 103 -0.28 -11.23 -7.36
N HIS A 104 -1.34 -11.16 -6.55
CA HIS A 104 -1.92 -12.35 -5.93
C HIS A 104 -3.42 -12.20 -5.69
N TRP A 105 -4.11 -13.31 -5.42
CA TRP A 105 -5.51 -13.33 -5.06
C TRP A 105 -5.67 -13.30 -3.55
N GLY A 106 -6.65 -12.56 -3.03
CA GLY A 106 -6.92 -12.53 -1.59
C GLY A 106 -7.87 -11.43 -1.16
N ASP A 107 -8.00 -11.27 0.16
CA ASP A 107 -8.73 -10.16 0.75
C ASP A 107 -7.88 -8.88 0.67
N PRO A 108 -8.40 -7.81 0.05
CA PRO A 108 -7.66 -6.56 -0.09
C PRO A 108 -7.56 -5.76 1.22
N ALA A 109 -8.41 -6.03 2.19
CA ALA A 109 -8.44 -5.33 3.47
C ALA A 109 -7.77 -6.12 4.60
N ARG A 110 -6.61 -6.74 4.32
CA ARG A 110 -5.79 -7.39 5.34
C ARG A 110 -4.88 -6.39 6.03
N TYR A 111 -4.60 -6.64 7.30
CA TYR A 111 -3.59 -5.87 8.02
C TYR A 111 -2.24 -5.90 7.28
N TRP A 112 -1.63 -4.74 7.13
CA TRP A 112 -0.26 -4.61 6.64
C TRP A 112 0.70 -4.60 7.82
N TYR A 113 1.20 -5.79 8.18
CA TYR A 113 2.10 -5.96 9.32
C TYR A 113 1.59 -5.30 10.61
N GLY A 114 0.32 -5.55 10.96
CA GLY A 114 -0.33 -4.98 12.13
C GLY A 114 -1.05 -3.66 11.89
N GLU A 115 -0.73 -2.94 10.82
CA GLU A 115 -1.36 -1.66 10.49
C GLU A 115 -2.67 -1.89 9.72
N LYS A 116 -3.73 -1.20 10.16
CA LYS A 116 -5.05 -1.30 9.55
C LYS A 116 -5.07 -0.64 8.18
N PRO A 117 -5.56 -1.31 7.12
CA PRO A 117 -5.72 -0.69 5.82
C PRO A 117 -6.80 0.39 5.84
N ILE A 118 -6.56 1.43 5.08
CA ILE A 118 -7.50 2.52 4.84
C ILE A 118 -7.82 2.54 3.34
N LEU A 119 -9.10 2.53 3.01
CA LEU A 119 -9.56 2.70 1.64
C LEU A 119 -9.35 4.17 1.22
N LEU A 120 -8.50 4.40 0.23
CA LEU A 120 -8.23 5.72 -0.32
C LEU A 120 -9.29 6.13 -1.35
N GLY A 121 -9.74 5.19 -2.17
CA GLY A 121 -10.73 5.42 -3.20
C GLY A 121 -11.18 4.15 -3.89
N GLU A 122 -12.29 4.26 -4.59
CA GLU A 122 -12.93 3.16 -5.31
C GLU A 122 -13.60 3.68 -6.58
N ILE A 123 -13.53 2.89 -7.65
CA ILE A 123 -14.39 2.99 -8.82
C ILE A 123 -15.07 1.64 -9.06
N SER A 124 -16.29 1.65 -9.62
CA SER A 124 -17.08 0.44 -9.89
C SER A 124 -17.76 0.48 -11.25
N GLY A 125 -18.35 -0.64 -11.65
CA GLY A 125 -19.10 -0.78 -12.91
C GLY A 125 -18.24 -0.52 -14.15
N ALA A 126 -18.79 0.22 -15.12
CA ALA A 126 -18.16 0.44 -16.42
C ALA A 126 -16.77 1.12 -16.36
N ASP A 127 -16.54 1.98 -15.38
CA ASP A 127 -15.23 2.65 -15.24
C ASP A 127 -14.19 1.68 -14.69
N ALA A 128 -14.57 0.79 -13.78
CA ALA A 128 -13.70 -0.28 -13.33
C ALA A 128 -13.40 -1.27 -14.46
N GLU A 129 -14.41 -1.67 -15.26
CA GLU A 129 -14.21 -2.55 -16.41
C GLU A 129 -13.19 -1.99 -17.42
N LYS A 130 -13.18 -0.66 -17.62
CA LYS A 130 -12.18 0.02 -18.48
C LYS A 130 -10.79 0.13 -17.83
N ALA A 131 -10.73 0.26 -16.50
CA ALA A 131 -9.47 0.45 -15.78
C ALA A 131 -8.72 -0.87 -15.57
N ILE A 132 -9.40 -1.97 -15.30
CA ILE A 132 -8.81 -3.28 -14.99
C ILE A 132 -7.76 -3.74 -16.01
N PRO A 133 -8.03 -3.76 -17.34
CA PRO A 133 -7.01 -4.19 -18.30
C PRO A 133 -5.78 -3.27 -18.29
N LYS A 134 -5.96 -1.97 -18.08
CA LYS A 134 -4.84 -1.02 -18.00
C LYS A 134 -3.98 -1.25 -16.75
N ILE A 135 -4.60 -1.60 -15.63
CA ILE A 135 -3.87 -1.94 -14.39
C ILE A 135 -3.04 -3.20 -14.58
N ARG A 136 -3.59 -4.22 -15.23
CA ARG A 136 -2.84 -5.46 -15.54
C ARG A 136 -1.66 -5.18 -16.46
N ASP A 137 -1.90 -4.45 -17.55
CA ASP A 137 -0.85 -4.06 -18.48
C ASP A 137 0.26 -3.25 -17.77
N ALA A 138 -0.11 -2.29 -16.93
CA ALA A 138 0.84 -1.52 -16.15
C ALA A 138 1.65 -2.38 -15.16
N ALA A 139 1.05 -3.41 -14.57
CA ALA A 139 1.74 -4.33 -13.68
C ALA A 139 2.71 -5.26 -14.44
N GLU A 140 2.29 -5.78 -15.59
CA GLU A 140 3.11 -6.65 -16.45
C GLU A 140 4.30 -5.89 -17.05
N ASN A 141 4.09 -4.63 -17.45
CA ASN A 141 5.08 -3.78 -18.09
C ASN A 141 5.72 -2.77 -17.13
N TYR A 142 5.65 -3.01 -15.81
CA TYR A 142 6.19 -2.08 -14.82
C TYR A 142 7.71 -1.87 -15.01
N PRO A 143 8.16 -0.64 -15.34
CA PRO A 143 9.54 -0.42 -15.78
C PRO A 143 10.57 -0.60 -14.67
N TYR A 144 10.13 -0.63 -13.42
CA TYR A 144 11.00 -0.76 -12.25
C TYR A 144 10.85 -2.11 -11.56
N ALA A 145 10.43 -3.14 -12.28
CA ALA A 145 10.21 -4.49 -11.74
C ALA A 145 11.43 -5.07 -11.01
N CYS A 146 12.64 -4.66 -11.41
CA CYS A 146 13.91 -5.09 -10.80
C CYS A 146 14.57 -3.99 -9.95
N ASN A 147 13.84 -2.92 -9.61
CA ASN A 147 14.39 -1.80 -8.85
C ASN A 147 13.39 -1.34 -7.78
N TYR A 148 13.89 -1.06 -6.57
CA TYR A 148 13.09 -0.51 -5.49
C TYR A 148 13.95 0.41 -4.63
N ARG A 149 13.49 1.64 -4.44
CA ARG A 149 14.14 2.63 -3.56
C ARG A 149 13.09 3.23 -2.65
N VAL A 150 13.31 3.17 -1.35
CA VAL A 150 12.38 3.75 -0.36
C VAL A 150 12.19 5.25 -0.59
N TRP A 151 13.27 5.95 -0.96
CA TRP A 151 13.27 7.37 -1.26
C TRP A 151 14.30 7.68 -2.36
N PRO A 152 14.01 8.52 -3.34
CA PRO A 152 12.71 9.13 -3.69
C PRO A 152 11.75 8.19 -4.44
N GLY A 153 12.13 6.97 -4.67
CA GLY A 153 11.44 5.94 -5.46
C GLY A 153 12.33 5.39 -6.57
N PRO A 154 11.84 4.42 -7.33
CA PRO A 154 10.49 3.82 -7.32
C PRO A 154 10.19 2.98 -6.09
N ASN A 155 8.95 3.03 -5.60
CA ASN A 155 8.47 2.29 -4.43
C ASN A 155 6.96 1.97 -4.57
N SER A 156 6.30 1.48 -3.50
CA SER A 156 4.88 1.12 -3.52
C SER A 156 3.93 2.29 -3.86
N ASN A 157 4.38 3.53 -3.75
CA ASN A 157 3.56 4.71 -4.05
C ASN A 157 3.80 5.28 -5.46
N THR A 158 4.62 4.61 -6.28
CA THR A 158 4.93 4.98 -7.67
C THR A 158 4.38 4.01 -8.71
N PHE A 159 3.60 3.07 -8.25
CA PHE A 159 2.92 2.07 -9.08
C PHE A 159 1.59 2.62 -9.65
#